data_59660806851b3ba0f9f375fa21f283a6
#
_entry.id   59660806851b3ba0f9f375fa21f283a6
#
_cell.length_a   1.000
_cell.length_b   1.000
_cell.length_c   1.000
_cell.angle_alpha   90.00
_cell.angle_beta   90.00
_cell.angle_gamma   90.00
#
_symmetry.space_group_name_H-M   'P 1'
#
loop_
_entity.id
_entity.type
_entity.pdbx_description
1 polymer ?
#
loop_
_entity_poly.entity_id
_entity_poly.type
_entity_poly.pdbx_seq_one_letter_code
_entity_poly.pdbx_strand_id
1 'polypeptide(L)'
;MDDDSTESDGPTRRTYMRYCEAVVGGGLLAGCTSNSETTPSPTESETNSSTDASTNEATETEESSYTVSMEPVGTVAFESVPERWIAYDGAYADMAVALGQADGMTGIGGADRYYTAVYDELPGVSVDRETIEANPEVRTKEQFYELENDVHLYDPEMLINWFDWDRDDVDEIATNVAPFLGNLIFRRSDDWHDYRYYTLYEAFETVATVFQERERYEAFAQLHDEFVTVIQEGLPPADERPSVLLTFEGADEPEAFSPYRLDDEGTSKKQWRDLGVDDALAGTDIENLSTTNRGKLDYENLLEIDPDVLLVRGHERASAAEFRETVLAFMESHPVASELTAVQNGQVYRGGYLHQGPIQNLFLTERGAKQLYPDVFGGEESDERLFDRQRVADIVTGDR
;
A
#
# COMPACT_ATOMS: atom_id res chain seq x y z
N MET A 1 -47.29 -13.76 28.95
CA MET A 1 -48.14 -12.67 28.59
C MET A 1 -47.29 -11.43 28.64
N ASP A 2 -46.81 -10.80 27.61
CA ASP A 2 -46.95 -10.91 26.18
C ASP A 2 -45.57 -10.69 25.51
N ASP A 3 -45.39 -11.44 24.51
CA ASP A 3 -44.39 -11.42 23.47
C ASP A 3 -44.54 -10.11 22.64
N ASP A 4 -43.47 -9.38 22.38
CA ASP A 4 -43.43 -8.38 21.31
C ASP A 4 -42.04 -8.35 20.67
N SER A 5 -41.88 -9.22 19.67
CA SER A 5 -40.77 -9.28 18.77
C SER A 5 -40.98 -8.28 17.64
N THR A 6 -40.22 -7.18 17.63
CA THR A 6 -40.10 -6.32 16.47
C THR A 6 -38.90 -6.75 15.62
N GLU A 7 -39.19 -7.42 14.51
CA GLU A 7 -38.29 -7.63 13.39
C GLU A 7 -37.94 -6.25 12.78
N SER A 8 -36.64 -5.94 12.75
CA SER A 8 -36.08 -4.83 12.01
C SER A 8 -35.69 -5.32 10.61
N ASP A 9 -36.48 -4.96 9.63
CA ASP A 9 -36.21 -5.14 8.20
C ASP A 9 -35.01 -4.26 7.79
N GLY A 10 -33.87 -4.86 7.53
CA GLY A 10 -32.71 -4.21 6.92
C GLY A 10 -32.92 -3.98 5.41
N PRO A 11 -32.38 -2.94 4.81
CA PRO A 11 -32.57 -2.62 3.39
C PRO A 11 -31.88 -3.63 2.49
N THR A 12 -32.66 -4.19 1.58
CA THR A 12 -32.25 -5.20 0.58
C THR A 12 -31.40 -4.60 -0.53
N ARG A 13 -30.44 -5.41 -1.04
CA ARG A 13 -29.45 -5.24 -2.13
C ARG A 13 -29.92 -4.55 -3.45
N ARG A 14 -31.05 -3.86 -3.50
CA ARG A 14 -31.61 -3.26 -4.73
C ARG A 14 -31.42 -1.75 -4.87
N THR A 15 -30.79 -1.07 -3.95
CA THR A 15 -30.67 0.40 -3.96
C THR A 15 -29.40 0.92 -4.64
N TYR A 16 -28.43 0.06 -4.96
CA TYR A 16 -27.14 0.45 -5.52
C TYR A 16 -27.10 0.72 -7.05
N MET A 17 -28.24 0.63 -7.75
CA MET A 17 -28.28 0.79 -9.22
C MET A 17 -28.94 2.08 -9.70
N ARG A 18 -28.83 3.20 -8.99
CA ARG A 18 -29.55 4.42 -9.41
C ARG A 18 -28.70 5.69 -9.61
N TYR A 19 -27.39 5.61 -9.65
CA TYR A 19 -26.55 6.81 -9.87
C TYR A 19 -25.69 6.80 -11.15
N CYS A 20 -25.92 5.91 -12.09
CA CYS A 20 -25.23 5.90 -13.39
C CYS A 20 -26.13 6.09 -14.61
N GLU A 21 -27.20 6.89 -14.53
CA GLU A 21 -28.01 7.24 -15.70
C GLU A 21 -28.36 8.73 -15.71
N ALA A 22 -27.45 9.55 -16.20
CA ALA A 22 -27.80 10.83 -16.82
C ALA A 22 -26.57 11.41 -17.52
N VAL A 23 -26.33 11.06 -18.77
CA VAL A 23 -26.00 11.92 -19.90
C VAL A 23 -25.76 11.01 -21.12
N VAL A 24 -26.81 10.61 -21.81
CA VAL A 24 -26.80 10.39 -23.26
C VAL A 24 -28.19 10.76 -23.74
N GLY A 25 -28.31 11.91 -24.29
CA GLY A 25 -29.52 12.42 -24.91
C GLY A 25 -29.27 12.93 -26.32
N GLY A 26 -29.74 12.19 -27.32
CA GLY A 26 -30.23 12.81 -28.52
C GLY A 26 -29.48 12.57 -29.84
N GLY A 27 -30.07 11.76 -30.69
CA GLY A 27 -29.81 11.86 -32.11
C GLY A 27 -30.06 10.60 -32.94
N LEU A 28 -31.31 10.17 -33.06
CA LEU A 28 -31.73 9.20 -34.07
C LEU A 28 -31.84 9.87 -35.45
N LEU A 29 -31.45 9.16 -36.55
CA LEU A 29 -32.23 8.68 -37.67
C LEU A 29 -31.32 8.33 -38.85
N ALA A 30 -31.28 7.09 -39.20
CA ALA A 30 -31.82 6.38 -40.34
C ALA A 30 -31.32 6.79 -41.74
N GLY A 31 -30.86 5.81 -42.49
CA GLY A 31 -30.96 5.88 -43.94
C GLY A 31 -29.86 5.17 -44.72
N CYS A 32 -30.24 4.11 -45.32
CA CYS A 32 -29.53 3.13 -46.14
C CYS A 32 -28.88 3.62 -47.43
N THR A 33 -27.95 2.80 -47.89
CA THR A 33 -27.64 2.33 -49.25
C THR A 33 -26.66 3.07 -50.14
N SER A 34 -25.59 2.30 -50.40
CA SER A 34 -25.00 1.96 -51.71
C SER A 34 -24.29 2.96 -52.60
N ASN A 35 -23.04 2.61 -52.81
CA ASN A 35 -22.29 2.43 -54.05
C ASN A 35 -21.72 3.60 -54.86
N SER A 36 -20.43 3.45 -55.17
CA SER A 36 -19.71 3.74 -56.41
C SER A 36 -19.04 5.09 -56.65
N GLU A 37 -17.71 5.00 -56.61
CA GLU A 37 -16.74 5.52 -57.60
C GLU A 37 -16.86 6.93 -58.17
N THR A 38 -15.85 7.72 -58.00
CA THR A 38 -14.92 8.28 -59.02
C THR A 38 -14.36 9.63 -58.60
N THR A 39 -13.05 9.68 -58.59
CA THR A 39 -12.22 10.92 -58.67
C THR A 39 -12.42 11.57 -60.05
N PRO A 40 -12.17 12.89 -60.34
CA PRO A 40 -10.92 13.60 -60.06
C PRO A 40 -11.02 15.11 -59.68
N SER A 41 -9.87 15.58 -59.20
CA SER A 41 -9.39 16.99 -59.13
C SER A 41 -9.26 17.66 -60.50
N PRO A 42 -8.90 18.95 -60.69
CA PRO A 42 -8.51 20.05 -59.79
C PRO A 42 -9.02 21.46 -60.23
N THR A 43 -8.66 22.55 -59.55
CA THR A 43 -8.13 23.80 -60.12
C THR A 43 -8.46 25.04 -59.27
N GLU A 44 -7.41 25.61 -58.66
CA GLU A 44 -6.93 27.02 -58.59
C GLU A 44 -7.96 28.17 -58.52
N SER A 45 -7.76 29.06 -57.67
CA SER A 45 -7.03 30.34 -57.55
C SER A 45 -7.90 31.43 -56.91
N GLU A 46 -7.38 32.14 -56.09
CA GLU A 46 -6.75 33.48 -55.91
C GLU A 46 -7.30 34.30 -54.73
N THR A 47 -6.37 34.68 -53.89
CA THR A 47 -5.96 36.01 -53.40
C THR A 47 -6.99 37.01 -52.93
N ASN A 48 -6.93 37.46 -51.66
CA ASN A 48 -6.43 38.77 -51.24
C ASN A 48 -6.48 39.07 -49.75
N SER A 49 -5.34 39.37 -49.24
CA SER A 49 -4.89 40.53 -48.40
C SER A 49 -5.66 40.96 -47.14
N SER A 50 -4.94 40.80 -46.07
CA SER A 50 -4.60 41.76 -44.99
C SER A 50 -5.69 42.42 -44.17
N THR A 51 -5.57 42.18 -42.81
CA THR A 51 -5.29 43.28 -41.90
C THR A 51 -4.86 42.70 -40.54
N ASP A 52 -3.73 43.16 -40.00
CA ASP A 52 -3.22 42.95 -38.67
C ASP A 52 -4.24 43.29 -37.59
N ALA A 53 -4.43 42.36 -36.70
CA ALA A 53 -4.82 42.64 -35.33
C ALA A 53 -4.06 41.66 -34.45
N SER A 54 -2.99 42.15 -33.86
CA SER A 54 -2.23 41.51 -32.80
C SER A 54 -3.18 41.31 -31.60
N THR A 55 -3.74 40.13 -31.45
CA THR A 55 -4.36 39.69 -30.21
C THR A 55 -3.34 38.82 -29.53
N ASN A 56 -2.81 39.29 -28.41
CA ASN A 56 -2.13 38.47 -27.46
C ASN A 56 -3.13 37.37 -27.01
N GLU A 57 -3.09 36.24 -27.63
CA GLU A 57 -3.60 35.01 -27.03
C GLU A 57 -2.61 34.64 -25.93
N ALA A 58 -3.00 34.97 -24.68
CA ALA A 58 -2.52 34.21 -23.56
C ALA A 58 -2.91 32.77 -23.86
N THR A 59 -1.92 31.92 -24.09
CA THR A 59 -2.11 30.46 -24.10
C THR A 59 -2.47 30.09 -22.65
N GLU A 60 -3.78 30.11 -22.35
CA GLU A 60 -4.27 29.32 -21.22
C GLU A 60 -3.96 27.89 -21.63
N THR A 61 -3.00 27.29 -20.95
CA THR A 61 -2.80 25.84 -20.96
C THR A 61 -4.10 25.30 -20.37
N GLU A 62 -5.00 24.75 -21.20
CA GLU A 62 -6.12 23.97 -20.70
C GLU A 62 -5.50 22.79 -19.97
N GLU A 63 -5.44 22.85 -18.65
CA GLU A 63 -5.15 21.70 -17.79
C GLU A 63 -6.28 20.70 -18.07
N SER A 64 -5.95 19.64 -18.82
CA SER A 64 -6.93 18.65 -19.21
C SER A 64 -7.28 17.82 -17.97
N SER A 65 -8.54 17.90 -17.51
CA SER A 65 -9.05 17.03 -16.45
C SER A 65 -8.82 15.55 -16.80
N TYR A 66 -8.55 14.73 -15.82
CA TYR A 66 -8.33 13.30 -15.99
C TYR A 66 -9.09 12.49 -14.93
N THR A 67 -9.18 11.20 -15.12
CA THR A 67 -9.89 10.31 -14.19
C THR A 67 -9.01 9.16 -13.75
N VAL A 68 -9.18 8.77 -12.49
CA VAL A 68 -8.51 7.61 -11.88
C VAL A 68 -9.58 6.72 -11.24
N SER A 69 -9.44 5.41 -11.39
CA SER A 69 -10.39 4.46 -10.83
C SER A 69 -9.71 3.49 -9.87
N MET A 70 -10.29 3.33 -8.67
CA MET A 70 -9.88 2.34 -7.67
C MET A 70 -11.10 1.90 -6.85
N GLU A 71 -11.32 0.60 -6.69
CA GLU A 71 -12.31 0.11 -5.73
C GLU A 71 -11.83 0.31 -4.29
N PRO A 72 -12.73 0.59 -3.33
CA PRO A 72 -14.19 0.63 -3.46
C PRO A 72 -14.75 1.97 -3.95
N VAL A 73 -13.93 3.00 -4.11
CA VAL A 73 -14.35 4.37 -4.42
C VAL A 73 -14.98 4.48 -5.82
N GLY A 74 -14.45 3.73 -6.80
CA GLY A 74 -14.84 3.85 -8.21
C GLY A 74 -13.98 4.88 -8.94
N THR A 75 -14.59 5.71 -9.80
CA THR A 75 -13.89 6.67 -10.66
C THR A 75 -13.95 8.08 -10.06
N VAL A 76 -12.78 8.67 -9.86
CA VAL A 76 -12.57 10.05 -9.39
C VAL A 76 -12.05 10.89 -10.55
N ALA A 77 -12.62 12.09 -10.73
CA ALA A 77 -12.14 13.10 -11.68
C ALA A 77 -11.27 14.13 -10.97
N PHE A 78 -10.13 14.45 -11.56
CA PHE A 78 -9.20 15.47 -11.10
C PHE A 78 -9.12 16.60 -12.13
N GLU A 79 -9.31 17.84 -11.69
CA GLU A 79 -9.19 19.05 -12.52
C GLU A 79 -7.72 19.46 -12.70
N SER A 80 -6.88 19.14 -11.71
CA SER A 80 -5.43 19.35 -11.69
C SER A 80 -4.76 18.22 -10.91
N VAL A 81 -3.43 18.12 -11.02
CA VAL A 81 -2.65 17.18 -10.20
C VAL A 81 -2.72 17.62 -8.74
N PRO A 82 -3.05 16.73 -7.78
CA PRO A 82 -3.07 17.07 -6.36
C PRO A 82 -1.71 17.54 -5.86
N GLU A 83 -1.68 18.68 -5.17
CA GLU A 83 -0.47 19.22 -4.53
C GLU A 83 -0.43 18.88 -3.02
N ARG A 84 -1.59 18.73 -2.40
CA ARG A 84 -1.76 18.42 -0.97
C ARG A 84 -2.48 17.11 -0.79
N TRP A 85 -1.87 16.22 -0.04
CA TRP A 85 -2.43 14.88 0.13
C TRP A 85 -2.20 14.35 1.55
N ILE A 86 -3.01 13.38 1.91
CA ILE A 86 -2.86 12.62 3.15
C ILE A 86 -3.07 11.14 2.86
N ALA A 87 -2.34 10.28 3.55
CA ALA A 87 -2.51 8.82 3.48
C ALA A 87 -2.93 8.24 4.84
N TYR A 88 -3.70 7.15 4.80
CA TYR A 88 -4.00 6.42 6.04
C TYR A 88 -2.74 5.80 6.65
N ASP A 89 -1.91 5.17 5.83
CA ASP A 89 -0.82 4.34 6.27
C ASP A 89 0.49 4.57 5.52
N GLY A 90 1.54 3.93 6.03
CA GLY A 90 2.88 4.00 5.44
C GLY A 90 2.98 3.44 4.02
N ALA A 91 2.08 2.57 3.57
CA ALA A 91 2.14 2.02 2.21
C ALA A 91 1.84 3.10 1.16
N TYR A 92 0.70 3.79 1.30
CA TYR A 92 0.34 4.87 0.38
C TYR A 92 1.23 6.11 0.53
N ALA A 93 1.66 6.41 1.77
CA ALA A 93 2.62 7.49 2.00
C ALA A 93 3.96 7.22 1.28
N ASP A 94 4.49 6.00 1.37
CA ASP A 94 5.72 5.58 0.69
C ASP A 94 5.57 5.57 -0.84
N MET A 95 4.38 5.22 -1.37
CA MET A 95 4.08 5.33 -2.80
C MET A 95 4.19 6.79 -3.28
N ALA A 96 3.60 7.73 -2.55
CA ALA A 96 3.69 9.15 -2.89
C ALA A 96 5.14 9.69 -2.78
N VAL A 97 5.88 9.26 -1.76
CA VAL A 97 7.32 9.59 -1.64
C VAL A 97 8.11 9.04 -2.82
N ALA A 98 7.88 7.77 -3.22
CA ALA A 98 8.53 7.14 -4.36
C ALA A 98 8.27 7.89 -5.69
N LEU A 99 7.14 8.59 -5.79
CA LEU A 99 6.77 9.44 -6.92
C LEU A 99 7.27 10.88 -6.80
N GLY A 100 8.08 11.20 -5.78
CA GLY A 100 8.62 12.54 -5.56
C GLY A 100 7.60 13.54 -5.02
N GLN A 101 6.52 13.06 -4.39
CA GLN A 101 5.44 13.91 -3.86
C GLN A 101 5.52 14.12 -2.34
N ALA A 102 6.70 13.91 -1.73
CA ALA A 102 6.90 14.00 -0.29
C ALA A 102 6.45 15.35 0.32
N ASP A 103 6.68 16.45 -0.40
CA ASP A 103 6.40 17.82 0.07
C ASP A 103 4.89 18.12 0.19
N GLY A 104 4.04 17.36 -0.49
CA GLY A 104 2.58 17.52 -0.45
C GLY A 104 1.90 16.86 0.74
N MET A 105 2.64 16.09 1.56
CA MET A 105 2.08 15.39 2.72
C MET A 105 1.64 16.38 3.81
N THR A 106 0.39 16.26 4.27
CA THR A 106 -0.17 17.12 5.32
C THR A 106 -0.32 16.43 6.67
N GLY A 107 -0.17 15.10 6.70
CA GLY A 107 -0.30 14.26 7.87
C GLY A 107 -0.47 12.79 7.50
N ILE A 108 -0.82 11.96 8.47
CA ILE A 108 -1.01 10.53 8.27
C ILE A 108 -2.09 9.96 9.22
N GLY A 109 -2.79 8.91 8.81
CA GLY A 109 -3.81 8.26 9.63
C GLY A 109 -3.27 7.37 10.74
N GLY A 110 -1.99 6.94 10.65
CA GLY A 110 -1.34 6.07 11.63
C GLY A 110 0.17 6.19 11.61
N ALA A 111 0.70 7.26 12.23
CA ALA A 111 2.15 7.54 12.30
C ALA A 111 2.95 6.50 13.08
N ASP A 112 2.32 5.81 14.02
CA ASP A 112 2.92 4.74 14.80
C ASP A 112 3.41 3.56 13.92
N ARG A 113 2.83 3.42 12.73
CA ARG A 113 3.11 2.36 11.74
C ARG A 113 3.75 2.86 10.45
N TYR A 114 4.21 4.12 10.43
CA TYR A 114 4.96 4.67 9.32
C TYR A 114 6.43 4.83 9.69
N TYR A 115 7.27 4.03 9.06
CA TYR A 115 8.71 3.92 9.40
C TYR A 115 9.54 4.68 8.38
N THR A 116 9.97 5.88 8.72
CA THR A 116 10.63 6.83 7.82
C THR A 116 12.16 6.72 7.79
N ALA A 117 12.76 5.90 8.67
CA ALA A 117 14.21 5.76 8.78
C ALA A 117 14.89 5.26 7.49
N VAL A 118 14.17 4.50 6.66
CA VAL A 118 14.69 4.00 5.37
C VAL A 118 15.07 5.11 4.40
N TYR A 119 14.40 6.27 4.48
CA TYR A 119 14.70 7.42 3.62
C TYR A 119 16.06 8.07 3.94
N ASP A 120 16.54 7.94 5.19
CA ASP A 120 17.85 8.45 5.59
C ASP A 120 19.02 7.75 4.87
N GLU A 121 18.78 6.57 4.29
CA GLU A 121 19.75 5.83 3.48
C GLU A 121 19.73 6.21 1.99
N LEU A 122 18.79 7.06 1.57
CA LEU A 122 18.61 7.48 0.17
C LEU A 122 19.06 8.92 -0.01
N PRO A 123 20.13 9.19 -0.79
CA PRO A 123 20.62 10.55 -0.98
C PRO A 123 19.57 11.50 -1.57
N GLY A 124 19.28 12.62 -0.87
CA GLY A 124 18.33 13.63 -1.32
C GLY A 124 16.85 13.28 -1.13
N VAL A 125 16.52 12.11 -0.58
CA VAL A 125 15.15 11.74 -0.24
C VAL A 125 14.89 12.05 1.23
N SER A 126 13.80 12.77 1.50
CA SER A 126 13.39 13.08 2.87
C SER A 126 11.88 13.23 2.96
N VAL A 127 11.35 13.09 4.17
CA VAL A 127 9.96 13.39 4.52
C VAL A 127 9.94 14.39 5.67
N ASP A 128 8.94 15.25 5.69
CA ASP A 128 8.74 16.19 6.79
C ASP A 128 8.18 15.47 8.02
N ARG A 129 9.08 15.12 8.94
CA ARG A 129 8.71 14.44 10.20
C ARG A 129 7.95 15.35 11.16
N GLU A 130 8.15 16.70 11.08
CA GLU A 130 7.40 17.64 11.91
C GLU A 130 5.92 17.65 11.50
N THR A 131 5.61 17.63 10.22
CA THR A 131 4.24 17.49 9.70
C THR A 131 3.59 16.16 10.14
N ILE A 132 4.34 15.05 10.11
CA ILE A 132 3.83 13.74 10.58
C ILE A 132 3.55 13.79 12.08
N GLU A 133 4.44 14.39 12.89
CA GLU A 133 4.26 14.53 14.34
C GLU A 133 3.13 15.50 14.70
N ALA A 134 2.89 16.52 13.90
CA ALA A 134 1.78 17.47 14.11
C ALA A 134 0.41 16.83 13.82
N ASN A 135 0.33 15.92 12.81
CA ASN A 135 -0.90 15.28 12.38
C ASN A 135 -0.74 13.74 12.29
N PRO A 136 -0.51 13.03 13.44
CA PRO A 136 -0.09 11.64 13.45
C PRO A 136 -1.24 10.64 13.30
N GLU A 137 -2.50 11.07 13.51
CA GLU A 137 -3.69 10.21 13.52
C GLU A 137 -4.91 10.94 12.95
N VAL A 138 -4.89 11.21 11.64
CA VAL A 138 -6.00 11.89 10.96
C VAL A 138 -7.09 10.88 10.65
N ARG A 139 -8.18 10.91 11.45
CA ARG A 139 -9.28 9.93 11.39
C ARG A 139 -10.66 10.56 11.66
N THR A 140 -10.74 11.85 11.95
CA THR A 140 -12.01 12.54 12.21
C THR A 140 -12.33 13.56 11.13
N LYS A 141 -13.62 13.82 10.89
CA LYS A 141 -14.06 14.77 9.85
C LYS A 141 -13.44 16.16 10.02
N GLU A 142 -13.37 16.64 11.26
CA GLU A 142 -12.79 17.94 11.59
C GLU A 142 -11.36 18.06 11.10
N GLN A 143 -10.54 17.00 11.26
CA GLN A 143 -9.15 16.97 10.79
C GLN A 143 -9.09 17.02 9.26
N PHE A 144 -9.97 16.33 8.54
CA PHE A 144 -10.03 16.42 7.07
C PHE A 144 -10.37 17.82 6.58
N TYR A 145 -11.33 18.51 7.28
CA TYR A 145 -11.65 19.91 6.97
C TYR A 145 -10.49 20.87 7.27
N GLU A 146 -9.73 20.66 8.36
CA GLU A 146 -8.62 21.53 8.77
C GLU A 146 -7.41 21.42 7.82
N LEU A 147 -7.17 20.24 7.24
CA LEU A 147 -6.00 19.99 6.41
C LEU A 147 -6.19 20.44 4.96
N GLU A 148 -7.41 20.63 4.46
CA GLU A 148 -7.72 21.12 3.11
C GLU A 148 -6.91 20.41 2.01
N ASN A 149 -6.93 19.07 2.01
CA ASN A 149 -6.22 18.26 1.01
C ASN A 149 -6.93 18.30 -0.35
N ASP A 150 -6.19 17.94 -1.41
CA ASP A 150 -6.71 17.76 -2.76
C ASP A 150 -7.09 16.29 -3.02
N VAL A 151 -6.53 15.36 -2.23
CA VAL A 151 -6.87 13.92 -2.27
C VAL A 151 -6.59 13.25 -0.93
N HIS A 152 -7.43 12.29 -0.58
CA HIS A 152 -7.27 11.43 0.58
C HIS A 152 -6.94 10.01 0.11
N LEU A 153 -5.69 9.57 0.29
CA LEU A 153 -5.24 8.21 -0.05
C LEU A 153 -5.67 7.24 1.08
N TYR A 154 -6.97 7.09 1.22
CA TYR A 154 -7.65 6.27 2.22
C TYR A 154 -8.67 5.35 1.56
N ASP A 155 -8.77 4.14 2.10
CA ASP A 155 -9.93 3.29 1.85
C ASP A 155 -11.11 3.77 2.72
N PRO A 156 -12.19 4.28 2.13
CA PRO A 156 -13.31 4.80 2.92
C PRO A 156 -14.07 3.71 3.69
N GLU A 157 -14.08 2.46 3.20
CA GLU A 157 -14.70 1.34 3.93
C GLU A 157 -13.96 1.04 5.24
N MET A 158 -12.64 1.29 5.28
CA MET A 158 -11.88 1.18 6.51
C MET A 158 -12.31 2.23 7.55
N LEU A 159 -12.60 3.47 7.14
CA LEU A 159 -13.10 4.49 8.07
C LEU A 159 -14.44 4.06 8.69
N ILE A 160 -15.32 3.46 7.89
CA ILE A 160 -16.61 2.95 8.36
C ILE A 160 -16.42 1.75 9.30
N ASN A 161 -15.56 0.78 8.95
CA ASN A 161 -15.45 -0.47 9.70
C ASN A 161 -14.53 -0.39 10.93
N TRP A 162 -13.63 0.61 11.00
CA TRP A 162 -12.66 0.72 12.09
C TRP A 162 -12.76 1.97 12.92
N PHE A 163 -13.40 3.06 12.42
CA PHE A 163 -13.34 4.39 13.04
C PHE A 163 -14.73 5.02 13.24
N ASP A 164 -15.78 4.21 13.27
CA ASP A 164 -17.16 4.62 13.56
C ASP A 164 -17.74 5.69 12.60
N TRP A 165 -17.23 5.76 11.36
CA TRP A 165 -17.82 6.58 10.31
C TRP A 165 -19.02 5.85 9.69
N ASP A 166 -19.93 6.63 9.10
CA ASP A 166 -20.97 6.09 8.24
C ASP A 166 -20.79 6.55 6.77
N ARG A 167 -21.66 6.09 5.90
CA ARG A 167 -21.59 6.45 4.47
C ARG A 167 -21.80 7.94 4.24
N ASP A 168 -22.70 8.57 5.00
CA ASP A 168 -23.00 10.00 4.88
C ASP A 168 -21.77 10.83 5.28
N ASP A 169 -20.98 10.38 6.25
CA ASP A 169 -19.71 11.02 6.65
C ASP A 169 -18.67 10.98 5.53
N VAL A 170 -18.52 9.82 4.86
CA VAL A 170 -17.64 9.67 3.70
C VAL A 170 -18.07 10.57 2.57
N ASP A 171 -19.37 10.58 2.23
CA ASP A 171 -19.92 11.39 1.13
C ASP A 171 -19.81 12.90 1.45
N GLU A 172 -19.95 13.30 2.72
CA GLU A 172 -19.77 14.68 3.18
C GLU A 172 -18.35 15.18 2.90
N ILE A 173 -17.33 14.42 3.33
CA ILE A 173 -15.91 14.80 3.14
C ILE A 173 -15.51 14.72 1.67
N ALA A 174 -15.93 13.67 0.96
CA ALA A 174 -15.64 13.54 -0.48
C ALA A 174 -16.22 14.68 -1.32
N THR A 175 -17.38 15.25 -0.90
CA THR A 175 -18.05 16.34 -1.62
C THR A 175 -17.53 17.72 -1.23
N ASN A 176 -17.23 17.94 0.03
CA ASN A 176 -16.98 19.31 0.56
C ASN A 176 -15.50 19.61 0.79
N VAL A 177 -14.62 18.59 0.79
CA VAL A 177 -13.18 18.76 1.00
C VAL A 177 -12.42 18.22 -0.22
N ALA A 178 -12.29 16.89 -0.32
CA ALA A 178 -11.57 16.24 -1.42
C ALA A 178 -11.97 14.76 -1.55
N PRO A 179 -11.78 14.15 -2.72
CA PRO A 179 -12.12 12.75 -2.93
C PRO A 179 -11.22 11.82 -2.11
N PHE A 180 -11.78 10.67 -1.75
CA PHE A 180 -11.02 9.51 -1.31
C PHE A 180 -10.53 8.73 -2.54
N LEU A 181 -9.34 8.15 -2.45
CA LEU A 181 -8.82 7.18 -3.39
C LEU A 181 -7.84 6.26 -2.67
N GLY A 182 -8.27 5.06 -2.33
CA GLY A 182 -7.45 4.08 -1.62
C GLY A 182 -8.18 2.75 -1.47
N ASN A 183 -7.41 1.74 -1.13
CA ASN A 183 -7.85 0.37 -0.92
C ASN A 183 -7.00 -0.25 0.19
N LEU A 184 -7.59 -1.00 1.08
CA LEU A 184 -6.86 -1.66 2.16
C LEU A 184 -6.09 -2.86 1.62
N ILE A 185 -4.82 -2.67 1.26
CA ILE A 185 -4.01 -3.66 0.56
C ILE A 185 -3.12 -4.52 1.46
N PHE A 186 -2.95 -4.19 2.75
CA PHE A 186 -1.93 -4.82 3.58
C PHE A 186 -2.25 -6.25 4.02
N ARG A 187 -3.54 -6.62 4.12
CA ARG A 187 -4.03 -7.96 4.44
C ARG A 187 -5.33 -8.27 3.69
N ARG A 188 -5.67 -9.57 3.55
CA ARG A 188 -6.87 -10.06 2.87
C ARG A 188 -7.74 -10.93 3.76
N SER A 189 -7.86 -10.55 5.04
CA SER A 189 -8.55 -11.35 6.06
C SER A 189 -9.74 -10.65 6.71
N ASP A 190 -10.17 -9.50 6.20
CA ASP A 190 -11.31 -8.76 6.74
C ASP A 190 -12.59 -9.07 5.96
N ASP A 191 -13.63 -9.55 6.66
CA ASP A 191 -14.92 -10.00 6.07
C ASP A 191 -15.68 -8.86 5.36
N TRP A 192 -15.44 -7.61 5.77
CA TRP A 192 -16.08 -6.44 5.18
C TRP A 192 -15.45 -6.03 3.85
N HIS A 193 -14.24 -6.50 3.54
CA HIS A 193 -13.53 -6.18 2.31
C HIS A 193 -13.94 -7.17 1.20
N ASP A 194 -15.11 -7.00 0.63
CA ASP A 194 -15.70 -7.86 -0.39
C ASP A 194 -15.52 -7.34 -1.84
N TYR A 195 -14.67 -6.32 -2.03
CA TYR A 195 -14.29 -5.72 -3.31
C TYR A 195 -12.88 -6.13 -3.73
N ARG A 196 -12.42 -5.66 -4.90
CA ARG A 196 -11.11 -6.01 -5.45
C ARG A 196 -9.98 -5.64 -4.50
N TYR A 197 -9.08 -6.59 -4.24
CA TYR A 197 -7.77 -6.33 -3.65
C TYR A 197 -6.74 -6.00 -4.73
N TYR A 198 -5.89 -5.00 -4.46
CA TYR A 198 -4.78 -4.64 -5.33
C TYR A 198 -3.47 -5.20 -4.78
N THR A 199 -2.58 -5.60 -5.67
CA THR A 199 -1.17 -5.83 -5.31
C THR A 199 -0.49 -4.50 -5.00
N LEU A 200 0.72 -4.55 -4.41
CA LEU A 200 1.50 -3.35 -4.12
C LEU A 200 1.70 -2.48 -5.38
N TYR A 201 2.08 -3.10 -6.50
CA TYR A 201 2.38 -2.39 -7.73
C TYR A 201 1.14 -1.97 -8.52
N GLU A 202 0.01 -2.68 -8.44
CA GLU A 202 -1.27 -2.19 -8.99
C GLU A 202 -1.77 -0.96 -8.24
N ALA A 203 -1.68 -0.94 -6.90
CA ALA A 203 -2.02 0.24 -6.12
C ALA A 203 -1.05 1.41 -6.40
N PHE A 204 0.24 1.13 -6.52
CA PHE A 204 1.27 2.11 -6.86
C PHE A 204 1.07 2.72 -8.25
N GLU A 205 0.71 1.92 -9.27
CA GLU A 205 0.35 2.43 -10.61
C GLU A 205 -0.86 3.38 -10.55
N THR A 206 -1.84 3.05 -9.71
CA THR A 206 -3.01 3.91 -9.51
C THR A 206 -2.61 5.24 -8.86
N VAL A 207 -1.79 5.23 -7.81
CA VAL A 207 -1.27 6.45 -7.16
C VAL A 207 -0.40 7.26 -8.12
N ALA A 208 0.42 6.59 -8.96
CA ALA A 208 1.20 7.25 -10.00
C ALA A 208 0.32 7.94 -11.05
N THR A 209 -0.86 7.38 -11.33
CA THR A 209 -1.84 8.02 -12.22
C THR A 209 -2.46 9.26 -11.57
N VAL A 210 -2.72 9.24 -10.25
CA VAL A 210 -3.19 10.42 -9.49
C VAL A 210 -2.21 11.59 -9.63
N PHE A 211 -0.92 11.34 -9.42
CA PHE A 211 0.11 12.36 -9.46
C PHE A 211 0.72 12.58 -10.86
N GLN A 212 0.23 11.87 -11.88
CA GLN A 212 0.75 11.88 -13.25
C GLN A 212 2.25 11.58 -13.36
N GLU A 213 2.77 10.74 -12.48
CA GLU A 213 4.18 10.34 -12.38
C GLU A 213 4.44 8.93 -12.94
N ARG A 214 3.83 8.62 -14.09
CA ARG A 214 3.93 7.30 -14.72
C ARG A 214 5.36 6.87 -15.02
N GLU A 215 6.21 7.79 -15.45
CA GLU A 215 7.61 7.47 -15.79
C GLU A 215 8.41 7.05 -14.56
N ARG A 216 8.15 7.68 -13.38
CA ARG A 216 8.77 7.28 -12.10
C ARG A 216 8.28 5.90 -11.66
N TYR A 217 6.98 5.65 -11.78
CA TYR A 217 6.42 4.33 -11.51
C TYR A 217 7.08 3.24 -12.37
N GLU A 218 7.18 3.45 -13.70
CA GLU A 218 7.77 2.47 -14.62
C GLU A 218 9.26 2.21 -14.28
N ALA A 219 10.02 3.25 -13.96
CA ALA A 219 11.42 3.12 -13.55
C ALA A 219 11.57 2.37 -12.23
N PHE A 220 10.66 2.63 -11.27
CA PHE A 220 10.63 1.97 -9.97
C PHE A 220 10.24 0.49 -10.09
N ALA A 221 9.22 0.19 -10.89
CA ALA A 221 8.76 -1.17 -11.16
C ALA A 221 9.88 -2.00 -11.82
N GLN A 222 10.58 -1.42 -12.79
CA GLN A 222 11.73 -2.09 -13.41
C GLN A 222 12.86 -2.39 -12.40
N LEU A 223 13.21 -1.41 -11.56
CA LEU A 223 14.23 -1.59 -10.51
C LEU A 223 13.85 -2.72 -9.54
N HIS A 224 12.60 -2.73 -9.12
CA HIS A 224 12.08 -3.76 -8.23
C HIS A 224 12.13 -5.15 -8.87
N ASP A 225 11.69 -5.29 -10.13
CA ASP A 225 11.68 -6.57 -10.83
C ASP A 225 13.10 -7.11 -11.02
N GLU A 226 14.05 -6.24 -11.35
CA GLU A 226 15.47 -6.59 -11.45
C GLU A 226 16.00 -7.07 -10.09
N PHE A 227 15.69 -6.36 -9.00
CA PHE A 227 16.10 -6.71 -7.65
C PHE A 227 15.51 -8.04 -7.18
N VAL A 228 14.19 -8.24 -7.34
CA VAL A 228 13.52 -9.49 -6.95
C VAL A 228 14.05 -10.67 -7.76
N THR A 229 14.35 -10.47 -9.06
CA THR A 229 14.97 -11.50 -9.89
C THR A 229 16.33 -11.94 -9.34
N VAL A 230 17.20 -10.99 -8.98
CA VAL A 230 18.52 -11.30 -8.39
C VAL A 230 18.37 -12.06 -7.07
N ILE A 231 17.43 -11.65 -6.22
CA ILE A 231 17.13 -12.36 -4.98
C ILE A 231 16.68 -13.80 -5.27
N GLN A 232 15.71 -13.98 -6.16
CA GLN A 232 15.14 -15.30 -6.46
C GLN A 232 16.14 -16.26 -7.11
N GLU A 233 17.04 -15.76 -7.95
CA GLU A 233 18.14 -16.54 -8.53
C GLU A 233 19.15 -17.03 -7.48
N GLY A 234 19.29 -16.31 -6.37
CA GLY A 234 20.16 -16.67 -5.25
C GLY A 234 19.52 -17.61 -4.22
N LEU A 235 18.21 -17.82 -4.25
CA LEU A 235 17.52 -18.66 -3.23
C LEU A 235 17.95 -20.12 -3.33
N PRO A 236 18.03 -20.83 -2.18
CA PRO A 236 18.23 -22.27 -2.17
C PRO A 236 17.04 -23.02 -2.81
N PRO A 237 17.21 -24.32 -3.16
CA PRO A 237 16.11 -25.17 -3.58
C PRO A 237 14.94 -25.12 -2.59
N ALA A 238 13.70 -25.31 -3.08
CA ALA A 238 12.50 -25.13 -2.26
C ALA A 238 12.46 -26.03 -1.02
N ASP A 239 13.00 -27.24 -1.11
CA ASP A 239 13.10 -28.20 -0.02
C ASP A 239 14.19 -27.88 1.04
N GLU A 240 14.99 -26.87 0.79
CA GLU A 240 16.00 -26.35 1.71
C GLU A 240 15.61 -24.98 2.35
N ARG A 241 14.41 -24.47 2.04
CA ARG A 241 13.94 -23.17 2.54
C ARG A 241 13.33 -23.32 3.93
N PRO A 242 13.48 -22.30 4.81
CA PRO A 242 12.99 -22.40 6.18
C PRO A 242 11.47 -22.34 6.27
N SER A 243 10.93 -23.08 7.23
CA SER A 243 9.57 -22.92 7.74
C SER A 243 9.51 -21.68 8.64
N VAL A 244 8.68 -20.72 8.31
CA VAL A 244 8.63 -19.39 8.94
C VAL A 244 7.27 -19.14 9.59
N LEU A 245 7.27 -18.75 10.86
CA LEU A 245 6.09 -18.24 11.55
C LEU A 245 6.19 -16.72 11.68
N LEU A 246 5.25 -16.01 11.08
CA LEU A 246 5.11 -14.56 11.23
C LEU A 246 4.06 -14.22 12.28
N THR A 247 4.43 -13.37 13.24
CA THR A 247 3.57 -12.98 14.35
C THR A 247 3.62 -11.47 14.62
N PHE A 248 2.72 -11.00 15.48
CA PHE A 248 2.78 -9.65 16.06
C PHE A 248 2.73 -9.76 17.59
N GLU A 249 3.70 -9.16 18.24
CA GLU A 249 3.73 -8.84 19.68
C GLU A 249 4.72 -7.71 19.90
N GLY A 250 4.31 -6.64 20.58
CA GLY A 250 5.15 -5.42 20.75
C GLY A 250 5.80 -5.29 22.11
N ALA A 251 5.65 -6.27 23.01
CA ALA A 251 6.29 -6.26 24.32
C ALA A 251 7.72 -6.82 24.25
N ASP A 252 8.65 -6.23 25.00
CA ASP A 252 10.04 -6.74 25.13
C ASP A 252 10.09 -8.11 25.82
N GLU A 253 9.07 -8.43 26.61
CA GLU A 253 8.83 -9.73 27.25
C GLU A 253 7.56 -10.35 26.65
N PRO A 254 7.63 -10.93 25.44
CA PRO A 254 6.44 -11.42 24.74
C PRO A 254 5.92 -12.72 25.36
N GLU A 255 4.60 -12.79 25.59
CA GLU A 255 3.94 -13.97 26.17
C GLU A 255 2.82 -14.54 25.27
N ALA A 256 2.31 -13.75 24.31
CA ALA A 256 1.20 -14.15 23.47
C ALA A 256 1.21 -13.45 22.11
N PHE A 257 1.25 -14.22 21.05
CA PHE A 257 1.55 -13.80 19.68
C PHE A 257 0.32 -13.84 18.78
N SER A 258 0.05 -12.77 18.05
CA SER A 258 -1.00 -12.77 17.02
C SER A 258 -0.44 -13.33 15.70
N PRO A 259 -0.96 -14.43 15.17
CA PRO A 259 -0.42 -15.08 13.99
C PRO A 259 -0.79 -14.36 12.68
N TYR A 260 0.10 -14.43 11.71
CA TYR A 260 -0.14 -14.04 10.31
C TYR A 260 0.20 -15.19 9.38
N ARG A 261 -0.74 -15.56 8.52
CA ARG A 261 -0.48 -16.53 7.46
C ARG A 261 0.27 -15.86 6.32
N LEU A 262 1.28 -16.54 5.76
CA LEU A 262 2.08 -16.03 4.65
C LEU A 262 1.41 -16.26 3.30
N ASP A 263 0.47 -17.20 3.20
CA ASP A 263 -0.34 -17.48 2.01
C ASP A 263 -1.40 -16.39 1.70
N ASP A 264 -1.71 -15.52 2.67
CA ASP A 264 -2.49 -14.30 2.43
C ASP A 264 -1.68 -13.34 1.56
N GLU A 265 -2.20 -13.01 0.39
CA GLU A 265 -1.54 -12.16 -0.62
C GLU A 265 -1.49 -10.66 -0.25
N GLY A 266 -1.82 -10.27 0.99
CA GLY A 266 -1.66 -8.90 1.48
C GLY A 266 -0.23 -8.37 1.31
N THR A 267 -0.10 -7.06 1.07
CA THR A 267 1.21 -6.44 0.78
C THR A 267 2.16 -6.52 1.96
N SER A 268 1.65 -6.60 3.19
CA SER A 268 2.45 -6.71 4.41
C SER A 268 3.38 -7.93 4.46
N LYS A 269 3.16 -8.92 3.59
CA LYS A 269 3.90 -10.19 3.55
C LYS A 269 4.62 -10.41 2.24
N LYS A 270 4.61 -9.40 1.34
CA LYS A 270 5.19 -9.52 0.00
C LYS A 270 6.65 -9.97 0.03
N GLN A 271 7.48 -9.36 0.87
CA GLN A 271 8.90 -9.72 1.00
C GLN A 271 9.12 -11.20 1.35
N TRP A 272 8.28 -11.76 2.21
CA TRP A 272 8.41 -13.17 2.61
C TRP A 272 8.03 -14.13 1.49
N ARG A 273 7.00 -13.77 0.70
CA ARG A 273 6.64 -14.53 -0.51
C ARG A 273 7.71 -14.43 -1.59
N ASP A 274 8.27 -13.23 -1.80
CA ASP A 274 9.37 -13.01 -2.77
C ASP A 274 10.63 -13.81 -2.38
N LEU A 275 10.87 -13.99 -1.08
CA LEU A 275 11.94 -14.82 -0.51
C LEU A 275 11.61 -16.32 -0.48
N GLY A 276 10.41 -16.69 -0.91
CA GLY A 276 10.02 -18.09 -1.12
C GLY A 276 10.04 -18.96 0.12
N VAL A 277 9.77 -18.38 1.31
CA VAL A 277 9.72 -19.12 2.58
C VAL A 277 8.48 -19.99 2.66
N ASP A 278 8.55 -21.07 3.45
CA ASP A 278 7.40 -21.92 3.75
C ASP A 278 6.61 -21.33 4.94
N ASP A 279 5.27 -21.29 4.82
CA ASP A 279 4.38 -20.86 5.90
C ASP A 279 4.28 -21.98 6.97
N ALA A 280 4.82 -21.75 8.16
CA ALA A 280 4.76 -22.69 9.27
C ALA A 280 3.31 -23.01 9.70
N LEU A 281 2.35 -22.17 9.35
CA LEU A 281 0.92 -22.40 9.60
C LEU A 281 0.23 -23.20 8.48
N ALA A 282 0.96 -23.56 7.40
CA ALA A 282 0.39 -24.35 6.32
C ALA A 282 -0.14 -25.69 6.86
N GLY A 283 -1.39 -26.00 6.55
CA GLY A 283 -2.05 -27.24 7.00
C GLY A 283 -2.55 -27.23 8.45
N THR A 284 -2.44 -26.11 9.16
CA THR A 284 -3.09 -25.90 10.47
C THR A 284 -4.44 -25.21 10.30
N ASP A 285 -5.29 -25.26 11.34
CA ASP A 285 -6.57 -24.56 11.41
C ASP A 285 -6.42 -23.13 11.98
N ILE A 286 -5.18 -22.62 12.13
CA ILE A 286 -4.91 -21.30 12.66
C ILE A 286 -5.17 -20.25 11.56
N GLU A 287 -6.10 -19.35 11.84
CA GLU A 287 -6.51 -18.30 10.92
C GLU A 287 -5.69 -17.01 11.10
N ASN A 288 -5.63 -16.19 10.04
CA ASN A 288 -5.05 -14.86 10.09
C ASN A 288 -5.73 -13.96 11.13
N LEU A 289 -4.93 -13.03 11.69
CA LEU A 289 -5.47 -11.89 12.41
C LEU A 289 -6.35 -11.04 11.46
N SER A 290 -7.56 -10.70 11.91
CA SER A 290 -8.53 -9.89 11.17
C SER A 290 -9.27 -8.92 12.10
N THR A 291 -10.27 -8.21 11.61
CA THR A 291 -11.16 -7.41 12.45
C THR A 291 -11.94 -8.28 13.44
N THR A 292 -12.35 -9.47 13.01
CA THR A 292 -13.17 -10.42 13.81
C THR A 292 -12.36 -11.49 14.51
N ASN A 293 -11.22 -11.91 13.94
CA ASN A 293 -10.32 -12.87 14.57
C ASN A 293 -9.17 -12.17 15.30
N ARG A 294 -9.12 -12.31 16.63
CA ARG A 294 -8.11 -11.75 17.53
C ARG A 294 -7.40 -12.85 18.34
N GLY A 295 -7.38 -14.08 17.80
CA GLY A 295 -6.70 -15.22 18.40
C GLY A 295 -5.22 -14.94 18.65
N LYS A 296 -4.70 -15.49 19.75
CA LYS A 296 -3.29 -15.45 20.10
C LYS A 296 -2.76 -16.84 20.35
N LEU A 297 -1.47 -17.03 20.04
CA LEU A 297 -0.68 -18.22 20.34
C LEU A 297 0.17 -17.96 21.58
N ASP A 298 0.21 -18.90 22.50
CA ASP A 298 1.19 -18.95 23.58
C ASP A 298 2.42 -19.80 23.18
N TYR A 299 3.37 -19.96 24.08
CA TYR A 299 4.58 -20.72 23.78
C TYR A 299 4.34 -22.22 23.59
N GLU A 300 3.32 -22.80 24.23
CA GLU A 300 2.93 -24.18 23.99
C GLU A 300 2.39 -24.37 22.56
N ASN A 301 1.61 -23.43 22.06
CA ASN A 301 1.19 -23.44 20.66
C ASN A 301 2.37 -23.27 19.70
N LEU A 302 3.33 -22.37 20.03
CA LEU A 302 4.51 -22.19 19.22
C LEU A 302 5.38 -23.46 19.16
N LEU A 303 5.48 -24.22 20.26
CA LEU A 303 6.19 -25.51 20.29
C LEU A 303 5.50 -26.60 19.46
N GLU A 304 4.16 -26.59 19.39
CA GLU A 304 3.43 -27.53 18.52
C GLU A 304 3.67 -27.23 17.03
N ILE A 305 3.89 -25.96 16.67
CA ILE A 305 4.20 -25.52 15.31
C ILE A 305 5.68 -25.72 15.01
N ASP A 306 6.54 -25.39 15.95
CA ASP A 306 8.02 -25.44 15.96
C ASP A 306 8.67 -24.94 14.65
N PRO A 307 8.52 -23.65 14.29
CA PRO A 307 9.07 -23.09 13.07
C PRO A 307 10.61 -23.05 13.12
N ASP A 308 11.28 -23.15 11.95
CA ASP A 308 12.71 -22.93 11.83
C ASP A 308 13.08 -21.46 12.16
N VAL A 309 12.20 -20.52 11.79
CA VAL A 309 12.37 -19.08 12.01
C VAL A 309 11.10 -18.47 12.58
N LEU A 310 11.24 -17.67 13.63
CA LEU A 310 10.18 -16.86 14.20
C LEU A 310 10.38 -15.38 13.88
N LEU A 311 9.39 -14.79 13.21
CA LEU A 311 9.36 -13.38 12.88
C LEU A 311 8.35 -12.64 13.77
N VAL A 312 8.82 -11.67 14.54
CA VAL A 312 8.00 -10.92 15.49
C VAL A 312 7.91 -9.45 15.07
N ARG A 313 6.72 -9.01 14.66
CA ARG A 313 6.38 -7.61 14.42
C ARG A 313 6.09 -6.88 15.72
N GLY A 314 6.18 -5.54 15.66
CA GLY A 314 5.96 -4.67 16.81
C GLY A 314 7.25 -4.00 17.29
N HIS A 315 8.42 -4.48 16.86
CA HIS A 315 9.75 -4.01 17.26
C HIS A 315 10.51 -3.27 16.15
N GLU A 316 9.82 -2.73 15.16
CA GLU A 316 10.45 -2.18 13.95
C GLU A 316 11.24 -0.88 14.19
N ARG A 317 11.06 -0.23 15.33
CA ARG A 317 11.87 0.94 15.75
C ARG A 317 13.16 0.55 16.45
N ALA A 318 13.26 -0.68 16.96
CA ALA A 318 14.47 -1.20 17.58
C ALA A 318 15.50 -1.59 16.51
N SER A 319 16.78 -1.45 16.81
CA SER A 319 17.86 -2.04 16.02
C SER A 319 17.86 -3.57 16.13
N ALA A 320 18.62 -4.26 15.28
CA ALA A 320 18.80 -5.71 15.40
C ALA A 320 19.43 -6.12 16.74
N ALA A 321 20.41 -5.33 17.22
CA ALA A 321 21.07 -5.57 18.50
C ALA A 321 20.11 -5.40 19.68
N GLU A 322 19.35 -4.30 19.73
CA GLU A 322 18.34 -4.07 20.77
C GLU A 322 17.28 -5.18 20.81
N PHE A 323 16.78 -5.61 19.65
CA PHE A 323 15.81 -6.70 19.56
C PHE A 323 16.39 -8.02 20.12
N ARG A 324 17.65 -8.34 19.82
CA ARG A 324 18.32 -9.53 20.38
C ARG A 324 18.54 -9.42 21.88
N GLU A 325 18.97 -8.25 22.36
CA GLU A 325 19.25 -8.01 23.79
C GLU A 325 17.97 -7.98 24.64
N THR A 326 16.80 -7.73 24.05
CA THR A 326 15.51 -7.69 24.74
C THR A 326 14.69 -8.95 24.45
N VAL A 327 14.06 -9.02 23.29
CA VAL A 327 13.07 -10.06 22.92
C VAL A 327 13.72 -11.45 22.87
N LEU A 328 14.81 -11.63 22.11
CA LEU A 328 15.44 -12.95 21.99
C LEU A 328 16.03 -13.37 23.33
N ALA A 329 16.75 -12.50 24.06
CA ALA A 329 17.33 -12.82 25.37
C ALA A 329 16.24 -13.20 26.40
N PHE A 330 15.07 -12.55 26.38
CA PHE A 330 13.94 -12.98 27.20
C PHE A 330 13.49 -14.39 26.81
N MET A 331 13.28 -14.69 25.53
CA MET A 331 12.85 -16.00 25.06
C MET A 331 13.87 -17.11 25.39
N GLU A 332 15.17 -16.84 25.29
CA GLU A 332 16.25 -17.78 25.68
C GLU A 332 16.22 -18.11 27.18
N SER A 333 15.76 -17.16 28.01
CA SER A 333 15.66 -17.36 29.48
C SER A 333 14.32 -17.94 29.92
N HIS A 334 13.31 -17.94 29.04
CA HIS A 334 11.95 -18.41 29.35
C HIS A 334 11.87 -19.95 29.34
N PRO A 335 11.26 -20.59 30.37
CA PRO A 335 11.27 -22.04 30.51
C PRO A 335 10.70 -22.85 29.35
N VAL A 336 9.74 -22.28 28.61
CA VAL A 336 9.08 -22.95 27.47
C VAL A 336 9.67 -22.43 26.15
N ALA A 337 9.83 -21.11 25.99
CA ALA A 337 10.32 -20.54 24.74
C ALA A 337 11.73 -21.00 24.37
N SER A 338 12.60 -21.25 25.36
CA SER A 338 13.96 -21.78 25.14
C SER A 338 14.02 -23.17 24.49
N GLU A 339 12.90 -23.89 24.44
CA GLU A 339 12.81 -25.18 23.77
C GLU A 339 12.43 -25.08 22.28
N LEU A 340 12.02 -23.88 21.80
CA LEU A 340 11.73 -23.62 20.39
C LEU A 340 12.98 -23.77 19.53
N THR A 341 12.90 -24.48 18.41
CA THR A 341 14.01 -24.62 17.44
C THR A 341 14.52 -23.25 16.97
N ALA A 342 13.64 -22.30 16.67
CA ALA A 342 14.01 -20.93 16.27
C ALA A 342 14.83 -20.22 17.37
N VAL A 343 14.48 -20.37 18.65
CA VAL A 343 15.19 -19.74 19.77
C VAL A 343 16.55 -20.38 19.99
N GLN A 344 16.62 -21.73 19.99
CA GLN A 344 17.87 -22.47 20.17
C GLN A 344 18.92 -22.14 19.10
N ASN A 345 18.47 -21.83 17.89
CA ASN A 345 19.32 -21.50 16.76
C ASN A 345 19.54 -19.98 16.58
N GLY A 346 18.96 -19.13 17.45
CA GLY A 346 19.03 -17.67 17.33
C GLY A 346 18.29 -17.13 16.11
N GLN A 347 17.32 -17.88 15.58
CA GLN A 347 16.55 -17.56 14.37
C GLN A 347 15.23 -16.84 14.72
N VAL A 348 15.31 -15.84 15.59
CA VAL A 348 14.19 -14.98 15.96
C VAL A 348 14.52 -13.56 15.53
N TYR A 349 13.66 -12.97 14.67
CA TYR A 349 13.92 -11.68 14.03
C TYR A 349 12.72 -10.75 14.04
N ARG A 350 12.96 -9.45 13.77
CA ARG A 350 11.91 -8.47 13.52
C ARG A 350 11.15 -8.80 12.25
N GLY A 351 9.81 -8.84 12.33
CA GLY A 351 8.92 -9.37 11.29
C GLY A 351 8.58 -8.43 10.14
N GLY A 352 9.10 -7.20 10.10
CA GLY A 352 8.84 -6.23 9.05
C GLY A 352 7.58 -5.38 9.27
N TYR A 353 7.46 -4.33 8.47
CA TYR A 353 6.36 -3.38 8.58
C TYR A 353 5.01 -4.01 8.24
N LEU A 354 3.97 -3.59 8.94
CA LEU A 354 2.61 -3.98 8.62
C LEU A 354 2.15 -3.27 7.32
N HIS A 355 2.49 -2.00 7.19
CA HIS A 355 2.22 -1.18 6.02
C HIS A 355 3.54 -0.85 5.34
N GLN A 356 3.70 -1.22 4.09
CA GLN A 356 4.90 -1.01 3.31
C GLN A 356 4.56 -0.64 1.88
N GLY A 357 5.18 0.42 1.39
CA GLY A 357 5.13 0.81 -0.01
C GLY A 357 6.37 0.32 -0.78
N PRO A 358 6.60 0.85 -2.00
CA PRO A 358 7.63 0.33 -2.90
C PRO A 358 9.07 0.53 -2.39
N ILE A 359 9.39 1.69 -1.77
CA ILE A 359 10.73 1.91 -1.19
C ILE A 359 10.94 0.99 0.01
N GLN A 360 10.00 1.00 0.96
CA GLN A 360 10.08 0.19 2.16
C GLN A 360 10.17 -1.31 1.85
N ASN A 361 9.49 -1.78 0.79
CA ASN A 361 9.54 -3.18 0.37
C ASN A 361 10.95 -3.60 -0.10
N LEU A 362 11.69 -2.74 -0.79
CA LEU A 362 13.09 -3.04 -1.15
C LEU A 362 13.96 -3.29 0.07
N PHE A 363 13.89 -2.40 1.07
CA PHE A 363 14.64 -2.53 2.33
C PHE A 363 14.22 -3.76 3.14
N LEU A 364 12.93 -4.05 3.21
CA LEU A 364 12.42 -5.21 3.93
C LEU A 364 12.78 -6.52 3.25
N THR A 365 12.79 -6.57 1.93
CA THR A 365 13.21 -7.75 1.15
C THR A 365 14.71 -7.99 1.32
N GLU A 366 15.54 -6.94 1.27
CA GLU A 366 16.99 -7.05 1.53
C GLU A 366 17.25 -7.55 2.96
N ARG A 367 16.58 -6.95 3.97
CA ARG A 367 16.71 -7.37 5.37
C ARG A 367 16.29 -8.83 5.54
N GLY A 368 15.15 -9.22 4.99
CA GLY A 368 14.66 -10.59 5.06
C GLY A 368 15.59 -11.59 4.38
N ALA A 369 16.18 -11.24 3.23
CA ALA A 369 17.16 -12.08 2.55
C ALA A 369 18.40 -12.34 3.43
N LYS A 370 18.90 -11.31 4.10
CA LYS A 370 20.03 -11.41 5.01
C LYS A 370 19.73 -12.18 6.29
N GLN A 371 18.50 -12.07 6.82
CA GLN A 371 18.03 -12.81 7.99
C GLN A 371 17.89 -14.30 7.71
N LEU A 372 17.27 -14.65 6.57
CA LEU A 372 16.90 -16.03 6.26
C LEU A 372 17.97 -16.81 5.50
N TYR A 373 18.79 -16.12 4.71
CA TYR A 373 19.79 -16.75 3.85
C TYR A 373 21.16 -16.07 3.98
N PRO A 374 21.72 -16.00 5.21
CA PRO A 374 22.94 -15.26 5.49
C PRO A 374 24.17 -15.79 4.72
N ASP A 375 24.21 -17.07 4.40
CA ASP A 375 25.30 -17.68 3.63
C ASP A 375 25.32 -17.22 2.17
N VAL A 376 24.19 -16.75 1.65
CA VAL A 376 24.02 -16.28 0.25
C VAL A 376 24.12 -14.76 0.17
N PHE A 377 23.40 -14.05 1.06
CA PHE A 377 23.23 -12.60 0.96
C PHE A 377 24.00 -11.80 2.02
N GLY A 378 24.83 -12.48 2.82
CA GLY A 378 25.43 -11.88 4.01
C GLY A 378 24.46 -11.81 5.19
N GLY A 379 24.99 -11.75 6.41
CA GLY A 379 24.15 -11.62 7.61
C GLY A 379 23.55 -10.22 7.77
N GLU A 380 22.59 -10.07 8.69
CA GLU A 380 21.88 -8.80 8.97
C GLU A 380 22.82 -7.63 9.30
N GLU A 381 24.00 -7.91 9.82
CA GLU A 381 25.05 -6.91 10.15
C GLU A 381 26.00 -6.60 8.97
N SER A 382 25.81 -7.24 7.80
CA SER A 382 26.64 -6.99 6.63
C SER A 382 26.35 -5.62 6.02
N ASP A 383 27.40 -4.87 5.71
CA ASP A 383 27.32 -3.59 4.97
C ASP A 383 27.01 -3.79 3.47
N GLU A 384 26.94 -5.02 2.98
CA GLU A 384 26.61 -5.31 1.60
C GLU A 384 25.18 -4.87 1.28
N ARG A 385 25.03 -4.12 0.18
CA ARG A 385 23.73 -3.65 -0.30
C ARG A 385 23.29 -4.52 -1.46
N LEU A 386 22.07 -5.04 -1.39
CA LEU A 386 21.54 -5.92 -2.43
C LEU A 386 20.82 -5.16 -3.54
N PHE A 387 20.52 -3.86 -3.36
CA PHE A 387 20.02 -2.97 -4.39
C PHE A 387 20.72 -1.59 -4.36
N ASP A 388 20.68 -0.88 -5.47
CA ASP A 388 21.33 0.41 -5.65
C ASP A 388 20.49 1.55 -5.04
N ARG A 389 20.94 2.07 -3.86
CA ARG A 389 20.33 3.20 -3.15
C ARG A 389 20.32 4.48 -3.97
N GLN A 390 21.40 4.71 -4.74
CA GLN A 390 21.50 5.91 -5.56
C GLN A 390 20.47 5.88 -6.69
N ARG A 391 20.30 4.75 -7.36
CA ARG A 391 19.29 4.60 -8.40
C ARG A 391 17.87 4.82 -7.87
N VAL A 392 17.55 4.34 -6.66
CA VAL A 392 16.27 4.64 -6.00
C VAL A 392 16.13 6.14 -5.76
N ALA A 393 17.16 6.77 -5.21
CA ALA A 393 17.16 8.21 -4.95
C ALA A 393 16.99 9.03 -6.23
N ASP A 394 17.69 8.68 -7.32
CA ASP A 394 17.60 9.36 -8.62
C ASP A 394 16.17 9.27 -9.21
N ILE A 395 15.49 8.12 -9.05
CA ILE A 395 14.09 7.99 -9.48
C ILE A 395 13.18 8.92 -8.65
N VAL A 396 13.33 8.93 -7.32
CA VAL A 396 12.51 9.73 -6.41
C VAL A 396 12.73 11.22 -6.62
N THR A 397 13.99 11.68 -6.75
CA THR A 397 14.33 13.09 -6.94
C THR A 397 14.13 13.58 -8.37
N GLY A 398 14.04 12.67 -9.33
CA GLY A 398 13.95 13.00 -10.76
C GLY A 398 15.30 13.36 -11.39
N ASP A 399 16.40 13.08 -10.70
CA ASP A 399 17.76 13.25 -11.21
C ASP A 399 18.08 12.07 -12.15
N ARG A 400 18.17 12.35 -13.49
CA ARG A 400 18.45 11.34 -14.54
C ARG A 400 19.83 11.54 -15.17
#